data_2197a5eb311631fe6ae6b2e8fc2fea94
#
_entry.id   2197a5eb311631fe6ae6b2e8fc2fea94
#
_cell.length_a   1.000
_cell.length_b   1.000
_cell.length_c   1.000
_cell.angle_alpha   90.00
_cell.angle_beta   90.00
_cell.angle_gamma   90.00
#
_symmetry.space_group_name_H-M   'P 1'
#
loop_
_entity.id
_entity.type
_entity.pdbx_description
1 polymer ?
#
loop_
_entity_poly.entity_id
_entity_poly.type
_entity_poly.pdbx_seq_one_letter_code
_entity_poly.pdbx_strand_id
1 'polypeptide(L)'
;TPKASAEESALPQVTSEPSSIESYLQGLSRGEKQFAANALDVANRIKATMEDLKKRFPRDMDYLVSLDTTLPVTEGIVEIEHTLFEAVALVIIVVFVFLQNWRATLIPLLTVPVSLVGAFMFFPLLGFSINVLSLLGLVLAIGIVVDDAIVVVEAVMHHIEHGMAPKEATIKAMEEVSGPVIAIGLILAAVFVPVGFMGGITGRLYQQFAITIA
;
A
#
# COMPACT_ATOMS: atom_id res chain seq x y z
N THR A 1 32.10 -56.45 -37.85
CA THR A 1 32.10 -55.20 -37.05
C THR A 1 30.80 -54.51 -37.19
N PRO A 2 29.92 -54.45 -36.15
CA PRO A 2 28.69 -53.71 -36.18
C PRO A 2 28.90 -52.30 -35.56
N LYS A 3 28.31 -51.31 -36.20
CA LYS A 3 28.12 -49.93 -35.74
C LYS A 3 27.23 -49.92 -34.50
N ALA A 4 27.73 -49.41 -33.40
CA ALA A 4 26.91 -48.96 -32.30
C ALA A 4 26.48 -47.53 -32.62
N SER A 5 25.20 -47.33 -32.87
CA SER A 5 24.56 -46.03 -32.93
C SER A 5 24.32 -45.54 -31.50
N ALA A 6 24.99 -44.48 -31.15
CA ALA A 6 24.72 -43.75 -29.91
C ALA A 6 23.39 -42.99 -30.10
N GLU A 7 22.32 -43.51 -29.50
CA GLU A 7 21.15 -42.71 -29.15
C GLU A 7 21.49 -41.94 -27.86
N GLU A 8 22.08 -40.78 -28.03
CA GLU A 8 22.23 -39.78 -26.99
C GLU A 8 20.85 -39.21 -26.71
N SER A 9 20.27 -39.66 -25.58
CA SER A 9 19.03 -39.18 -25.02
C SER A 9 19.11 -37.67 -24.82
N ALA A 10 18.50 -36.91 -25.75
CA ALA A 10 18.32 -35.50 -25.64
C ALA A 10 17.34 -35.22 -24.46
N LEU A 11 17.91 -34.82 -23.32
CA LEU A 11 17.13 -34.16 -22.27
C LEU A 11 16.46 -32.93 -22.88
N PRO A 12 15.16 -32.69 -22.64
CA PRO A 12 14.50 -31.50 -23.14
C PRO A 12 15.20 -30.29 -22.54
N GLN A 13 15.80 -29.47 -23.37
CA GLN A 13 16.37 -28.18 -23.04
C GLN A 13 15.21 -27.33 -22.50
N VAL A 14 15.21 -27.07 -21.20
CA VAL A 14 14.34 -26.06 -20.59
C VAL A 14 14.83 -24.71 -21.09
N THR A 15 14.33 -24.30 -22.23
CA THR A 15 14.51 -22.92 -22.69
C THR A 15 13.69 -22.02 -21.77
N SER A 16 14.37 -21.37 -20.85
CA SER A 16 13.81 -20.34 -19.99
C SER A 16 13.56 -19.05 -20.79
N GLU A 17 12.60 -19.11 -21.74
CA GLU A 17 12.14 -17.88 -22.37
C GLU A 17 11.06 -17.21 -21.51
N PRO A 18 11.23 -15.93 -21.16
CA PRO A 18 10.20 -15.17 -20.43
C PRO A 18 8.85 -15.13 -21.15
N SER A 19 8.84 -15.31 -22.48
CA SER A 19 7.65 -15.42 -23.31
C SER A 19 6.71 -16.58 -22.96
N SER A 20 7.23 -17.69 -22.39
CA SER A 20 6.41 -18.84 -22.04
C SER A 20 5.55 -18.62 -20.80
N ILE A 21 6.06 -17.89 -19.83
CA ILE A 21 5.30 -17.55 -18.60
C ILE A 21 4.22 -16.51 -18.92
N GLU A 22 4.55 -15.49 -19.72
CA GLU A 22 3.57 -14.50 -20.15
C GLU A 22 2.44 -15.09 -20.99
N SER A 23 2.76 -16.01 -21.91
CA SER A 23 1.75 -16.71 -22.71
C SER A 23 0.85 -17.61 -21.86
N TYR A 24 1.42 -18.29 -20.85
CA TYR A 24 0.67 -19.08 -19.88
C TYR A 24 -0.28 -18.20 -19.04
N LEU A 25 0.21 -17.06 -18.53
CA LEU A 25 -0.60 -16.12 -17.77
C LEU A 25 -1.70 -15.46 -18.60
N GLN A 26 -1.47 -15.25 -19.91
CA GLN A 26 -2.50 -14.76 -20.81
C GLN A 26 -3.60 -15.81 -21.09
N GLY A 27 -3.24 -17.09 -21.08
CA GLY A 27 -4.18 -18.20 -21.26
C GLY A 27 -5.08 -18.46 -20.05
N LEU A 28 -4.71 -18.01 -18.87
CA LEU A 28 -5.50 -18.16 -17.65
C LEU A 28 -6.82 -17.37 -17.73
N SER A 29 -7.92 -17.98 -17.31
CA SER A 29 -9.20 -17.29 -17.15
C SER A 29 -9.06 -16.16 -16.10
N ARG A 30 -9.99 -15.19 -16.11
CA ARG A 30 -9.99 -14.08 -15.15
C ARG A 30 -9.99 -14.59 -13.69
N GLY A 31 -10.69 -15.70 -13.42
CA GLY A 31 -10.72 -16.35 -12.12
C GLY A 31 -9.36 -16.94 -11.74
N GLU A 32 -8.70 -17.62 -12.66
CA GLU A 32 -7.37 -18.23 -12.45
C GLU A 32 -6.28 -17.17 -12.24
N LYS A 33 -6.35 -16.04 -12.97
CA LYS A 33 -5.46 -14.88 -12.76
C LYS A 33 -5.64 -14.25 -11.38
N GLN A 34 -6.87 -14.17 -10.92
CA GLN A 34 -7.20 -13.66 -9.58
C GLN A 34 -6.74 -14.63 -8.49
N PHE A 35 -6.75 -15.94 -8.77
CA PHE A 35 -6.19 -16.98 -7.92
C PHE A 35 -4.66 -16.90 -7.80
N ALA A 36 -3.98 -16.69 -8.91
CA ALA A 36 -2.52 -16.56 -8.93
C ALA A 36 -2.03 -15.26 -8.26
N ALA A 37 -2.89 -14.24 -8.18
CA ALA A 37 -2.53 -12.93 -7.64
C ALA A 37 -2.58 -12.85 -6.10
N ASN A 38 -3.21 -13.80 -5.41
CA ASN A 38 -3.38 -13.73 -3.96
C ASN A 38 -2.70 -14.90 -3.24
N ALA A 39 -1.40 -14.76 -2.98
CA ALA A 39 -0.61 -15.76 -2.29
C ALA A 39 -1.17 -16.13 -0.90
N LEU A 40 -1.80 -15.18 -0.19
CA LEU A 40 -2.42 -15.41 1.11
C LEU A 40 -3.66 -16.32 1.00
N ASP A 41 -4.52 -16.09 0.00
CA ASP A 41 -5.70 -16.92 -0.22
C ASP A 41 -5.31 -18.35 -0.60
N VAL A 42 -4.32 -18.51 -1.48
CA VAL A 42 -3.79 -19.81 -1.86
C VAL A 42 -3.19 -20.55 -0.66
N ALA A 43 -2.39 -19.87 0.17
CA ALA A 43 -1.80 -20.46 1.36
C ALA A 43 -2.87 -20.89 2.37
N ASN A 44 -3.89 -20.06 2.60
CA ASN A 44 -4.99 -20.39 3.51
C ASN A 44 -5.80 -21.60 3.01
N ARG A 45 -6.04 -21.70 1.70
CA ARG A 45 -6.72 -22.86 1.10
C ARG A 45 -5.89 -24.13 1.20
N ILE A 46 -4.58 -24.05 0.98
CA ILE A 46 -3.68 -25.20 1.16
C ILE A 46 -3.71 -25.65 2.61
N LYS A 47 -3.58 -24.75 3.59
CA LYS A 47 -3.68 -25.07 5.01
C LYS A 47 -4.99 -25.74 5.37
N ALA A 48 -6.12 -25.17 4.92
CA ALA A 48 -7.44 -25.74 5.18
C ALA A 48 -7.60 -27.14 4.55
N THR A 49 -7.09 -27.34 3.32
CA THR A 49 -7.12 -28.63 2.64
C THR A 49 -6.24 -29.66 3.38
N MET A 50 -5.05 -29.25 3.83
CA MET A 50 -4.16 -30.13 4.60
C MET A 50 -4.75 -30.55 5.94
N GLU A 51 -5.44 -29.63 6.65
CA GLU A 51 -6.18 -29.96 7.87
C GLU A 51 -7.33 -30.96 7.61
N ASP A 52 -8.02 -30.85 6.49
CA ASP A 52 -9.06 -31.82 6.12
C ASP A 52 -8.47 -33.19 5.73
N LEU A 53 -7.38 -33.18 4.99
CA LEU A 53 -6.64 -34.41 4.63
C LEU A 53 -6.05 -35.11 5.86
N LYS A 54 -5.58 -34.36 6.85
CA LYS A 54 -5.06 -34.88 8.12
C LYS A 54 -6.05 -35.83 8.82
N LYS A 55 -7.35 -35.56 8.72
CA LYS A 55 -8.41 -36.43 9.28
C LYS A 55 -8.43 -37.82 8.66
N ARG A 56 -7.82 -37.99 7.47
CA ARG A 56 -7.75 -39.22 6.71
C ARG A 56 -6.38 -39.91 6.79
N PHE A 57 -5.42 -39.30 7.50
CA PHE A 57 -4.09 -39.87 7.67
C PHE A 57 -4.11 -41.07 8.61
N PRO A 58 -3.22 -42.02 8.41
CA PRO A 58 -2.94 -43.07 9.39
C PRO A 58 -2.54 -42.47 10.74
N ARG A 59 -2.74 -43.21 11.85
CA ARG A 59 -2.51 -42.68 13.19
C ARG A 59 -1.07 -42.31 13.49
N ASP A 60 -0.13 -42.81 12.70
CA ASP A 60 1.33 -42.64 12.79
C ASP A 60 1.87 -41.60 11.83
N MET A 61 0.99 -40.90 11.10
CA MET A 61 1.35 -39.87 10.11
C MET A 61 0.81 -38.53 10.53
N ASP A 62 1.67 -37.52 10.49
CA ASP A 62 1.31 -36.11 10.63
C ASP A 62 2.07 -35.29 9.59
N TYR A 63 1.64 -34.04 9.31
CA TYR A 63 2.35 -33.12 8.43
C TYR A 63 2.89 -31.93 9.20
N LEU A 64 3.98 -31.38 8.70
CA LEU A 64 4.59 -30.16 9.23
C LEU A 64 4.79 -29.17 8.07
N VAL A 65 4.33 -27.95 8.27
CA VAL A 65 4.66 -26.84 7.38
C VAL A 65 6.04 -26.34 7.75
N SER A 66 7.05 -26.73 6.98
CA SER A 66 8.46 -26.41 7.26
C SER A 66 8.81 -24.96 6.92
N LEU A 67 8.11 -24.35 5.97
CA LEU A 67 8.32 -22.97 5.56
C LEU A 67 6.99 -22.36 5.13
N ASP A 68 6.60 -21.29 5.81
CA ASP A 68 5.44 -20.47 5.45
C ASP A 68 5.90 -19.05 5.17
N THR A 69 5.96 -18.71 3.89
CA THR A 69 6.37 -17.37 3.43
C THR A 69 5.26 -16.32 3.58
N THR A 70 4.04 -16.71 3.95
CA THR A 70 2.92 -15.79 4.15
C THR A 70 2.85 -15.22 5.56
N LEU A 71 3.49 -15.85 6.54
CA LEU A 71 3.53 -15.37 7.93
C LEU A 71 4.10 -13.95 8.04
N PRO A 72 5.30 -13.64 7.50
CA PRO A 72 5.85 -12.30 7.58
C PRO A 72 4.97 -11.24 6.90
N VAL A 73 4.25 -11.64 5.85
CA VAL A 73 3.32 -10.72 5.14
C VAL A 73 2.10 -10.43 6.00
N THR A 74 1.53 -11.46 6.62
CA THR A 74 0.36 -11.31 7.49
C THR A 74 0.70 -10.50 8.74
N GLU A 75 1.81 -10.83 9.41
CA GLU A 75 2.31 -10.08 10.56
C GLU A 75 2.62 -8.63 10.21
N GLY A 76 3.25 -8.40 9.05
CA GLY A 76 3.53 -7.06 8.55
C GLY A 76 2.27 -6.22 8.29
N ILE A 77 1.20 -6.82 7.77
CA ILE A 77 -0.09 -6.11 7.57
C ILE A 77 -0.70 -5.73 8.92
N VAL A 78 -0.73 -6.65 9.89
CA VAL A 78 -1.26 -6.40 11.24
C VAL A 78 -0.45 -5.30 11.95
N GLU A 79 0.88 -5.35 11.86
CA GLU A 79 1.77 -4.35 12.44
C GLU A 79 1.53 -2.95 11.85
N ILE A 80 1.32 -2.87 10.53
CA ILE A 80 1.03 -1.59 9.89
C ILE A 80 -0.36 -1.09 10.25
N GLU A 81 -1.36 -1.96 10.40
CA GLU A 81 -2.68 -1.58 10.89
C GLU A 81 -2.58 -0.94 12.28
N HIS A 82 -1.83 -1.56 13.20
CA HIS A 82 -1.56 -1.00 14.52
C HIS A 82 -0.84 0.35 14.44
N THR A 83 0.21 0.43 13.64
CA THR A 83 0.97 1.67 13.43
C THR A 83 0.09 2.77 12.84
N LEU A 84 -0.83 2.44 11.95
CA LEU A 84 -1.78 3.40 11.37
C LEU A 84 -2.69 4.00 12.46
N PHE A 85 -3.27 3.15 13.32
CA PHE A 85 -4.11 3.64 14.43
C PHE A 85 -3.30 4.47 15.43
N GLU A 86 -2.09 4.04 15.76
CA GLU A 86 -1.18 4.77 16.64
C GLU A 86 -0.79 6.13 16.06
N ALA A 87 -0.45 6.19 14.77
CA ALA A 87 -0.13 7.43 14.06
C ALA A 87 -1.32 8.40 14.09
N VAL A 88 -2.53 7.93 13.78
CA VAL A 88 -3.75 8.75 13.82
C VAL A 88 -4.02 9.25 15.24
N ALA A 89 -3.89 8.40 16.26
CA ALA A 89 -4.08 8.81 17.66
C ALA A 89 -3.06 9.86 18.09
N LEU A 90 -1.78 9.66 17.76
CA LEU A 90 -0.71 10.60 18.04
C LEU A 90 -0.98 11.96 17.38
N VAL A 91 -1.35 11.95 16.10
CA VAL A 91 -1.69 13.16 15.35
C VAL A 91 -2.84 13.92 16.02
N ILE A 92 -3.91 13.24 16.43
CA ILE A 92 -5.04 13.86 17.14
C ILE A 92 -4.56 14.55 18.41
N ILE A 93 -3.73 13.88 19.21
CA ILE A 93 -3.18 14.43 20.46
C ILE A 93 -2.33 15.67 20.17
N VAL A 94 -1.41 15.58 19.20
CA VAL A 94 -0.53 16.69 18.84
C VAL A 94 -1.34 17.88 18.36
N VAL A 95 -2.25 17.67 17.40
CA VAL A 95 -3.10 18.75 16.86
C VAL A 95 -3.96 19.38 17.97
N PHE A 96 -4.52 18.57 18.86
CA PHE A 96 -5.31 19.08 19.98
C PHE A 96 -4.48 19.94 20.95
N VAL A 97 -3.24 19.52 21.23
CA VAL A 97 -2.32 20.29 22.11
C VAL A 97 -1.94 21.62 21.48
N PHE A 98 -1.68 21.64 20.17
CA PHE A 98 -1.27 22.87 19.47
C PHE A 98 -2.44 23.84 19.25
N LEU A 99 -3.58 23.35 18.76
CA LEU A 99 -4.72 24.20 18.45
C LEU A 99 -5.57 24.56 19.67
N GLN A 100 -5.48 23.81 20.78
CA GLN A 100 -6.24 24.00 22.03
C GLN A 100 -7.75 24.21 21.80
N ASN A 101 -8.25 23.80 20.63
CA ASN A 101 -9.63 23.97 20.19
C ASN A 101 -10.13 22.67 19.54
N TRP A 102 -11.02 21.98 20.23
CA TRP A 102 -11.54 20.69 19.78
C TRP A 102 -12.26 20.75 18.42
N ARG A 103 -12.89 21.91 18.12
CA ARG A 103 -13.58 22.11 16.83
C ARG A 103 -12.58 22.26 15.68
N ALA A 104 -11.49 22.96 15.91
CA ALA A 104 -10.41 23.10 14.94
C ALA A 104 -9.70 21.76 14.70
N THR A 105 -9.51 20.94 15.74
CA THR A 105 -8.91 19.59 15.66
C THR A 105 -9.76 18.63 14.81
N LEU A 106 -11.07 18.84 14.73
CA LEU A 106 -11.95 17.97 13.94
C LEU A 106 -11.65 18.04 12.44
N ILE A 107 -11.11 19.16 11.94
CA ILE A 107 -10.82 19.35 10.51
C ILE A 107 -9.69 18.42 10.05
N PRO A 108 -8.47 18.46 10.64
CA PRO A 108 -7.42 17.50 10.31
C PRO A 108 -7.84 16.05 10.57
N LEU A 109 -8.63 15.79 11.59
CA LEU A 109 -9.14 14.44 11.89
C LEU A 109 -10.02 13.89 10.76
N LEU A 110 -10.86 14.71 10.15
CA LEU A 110 -11.70 14.29 9.02
C LEU A 110 -10.91 14.22 7.69
N THR A 111 -9.84 14.98 7.57
CA THR A 111 -9.00 14.96 6.37
C THR A 111 -8.34 13.60 6.16
N VAL A 112 -7.89 12.93 7.22
CA VAL A 112 -7.25 11.61 7.14
C VAL A 112 -8.13 10.56 6.47
N PRO A 113 -9.36 10.25 6.96
CA PRO A 113 -10.18 9.23 6.32
C PRO A 113 -10.60 9.61 4.90
N VAL A 114 -10.82 10.89 4.61
CA VAL A 114 -11.14 11.36 3.26
C VAL A 114 -9.98 11.12 2.30
N SER A 115 -8.75 11.44 2.70
CA SER A 115 -7.55 11.21 1.91
C SER A 115 -7.28 9.73 1.68
N LEU A 116 -7.46 8.89 2.71
CA LEU A 116 -7.33 7.43 2.59
C LEU A 116 -8.33 6.84 1.60
N VAL A 117 -9.61 7.22 1.71
CA VAL A 117 -10.65 6.77 0.78
C VAL A 117 -10.31 7.23 -0.64
N GLY A 118 -9.86 8.48 -0.79
CA GLY A 118 -9.39 9.01 -2.07
C GLY A 118 -8.27 8.17 -2.67
N ALA A 119 -7.21 7.89 -1.91
CA ALA A 119 -6.09 7.05 -2.36
C ALA A 119 -6.56 5.65 -2.77
N PHE A 120 -7.38 4.99 -1.95
CA PHE A 120 -7.90 3.65 -2.26
C PHE A 120 -8.79 3.61 -3.51
N MET A 121 -9.48 4.69 -3.86
CA MET A 121 -10.23 4.76 -5.12
C MET A 121 -9.34 4.67 -6.36
N PHE A 122 -8.11 5.18 -6.28
CA PHE A 122 -7.15 5.13 -7.40
C PHE A 122 -6.39 3.80 -7.49
N PHE A 123 -6.27 3.03 -6.42
CA PHE A 123 -5.53 1.75 -6.42
C PHE A 123 -6.02 0.78 -7.50
N PRO A 124 -7.32 0.49 -7.64
CA PRO A 124 -7.80 -0.41 -8.71
C PRO A 124 -7.56 0.14 -10.11
N LEU A 125 -7.62 1.47 -10.31
CA LEU A 125 -7.38 2.11 -11.59
C LEU A 125 -5.92 1.99 -12.04
N LEU A 126 -4.99 1.99 -11.08
CA LEU A 126 -3.56 1.85 -11.30
C LEU A 126 -3.10 0.39 -11.27
N GLY A 127 -4.00 -0.56 -10.98
CA GLY A 127 -3.66 -1.97 -10.80
C GLY A 127 -2.81 -2.23 -9.55
N PHE A 128 -2.91 -1.36 -8.53
CA PHE A 128 -2.18 -1.51 -7.28
C PHE A 128 -2.90 -2.46 -6.34
N SER A 129 -2.12 -3.18 -5.55
CA SER A 129 -2.61 -4.07 -4.49
C SER A 129 -2.29 -3.48 -3.12
N ILE A 130 -3.11 -3.84 -2.13
CA ILE A 130 -2.80 -3.54 -0.73
C ILE A 130 -1.67 -4.49 -0.30
N ASN A 131 -0.53 -3.93 0.02
CA ASN A 131 0.66 -4.62 0.49
C ASN A 131 1.41 -3.76 1.51
N VAL A 132 2.43 -4.34 2.15
CA VAL A 132 3.23 -3.67 3.20
C VAL A 132 3.79 -2.32 2.72
N LEU A 133 4.27 -2.23 1.48
CA LEU A 133 4.86 -0.99 0.96
C LEU A 133 3.80 0.08 0.66
N SER A 134 2.66 -0.30 0.09
CA SER A 134 1.57 0.65 -0.15
C SER A 134 0.96 1.15 1.16
N LEU A 135 0.83 0.28 2.18
CA LEU A 135 0.36 0.68 3.50
C LEU A 135 1.37 1.59 4.22
N LEU A 136 2.67 1.31 4.10
CA LEU A 136 3.71 2.21 4.62
C LEU A 136 3.66 3.57 3.92
N GLY A 137 3.44 3.61 2.61
CA GLY A 137 3.21 4.84 1.87
C GLY A 137 2.00 5.63 2.39
N LEU A 138 0.90 4.94 2.69
CA LEU A 138 -0.30 5.56 3.28
C LEU A 138 -0.03 6.14 4.68
N VAL A 139 0.69 5.43 5.55
CA VAL A 139 1.08 5.95 6.87
C VAL A 139 1.89 7.23 6.76
N LEU A 140 2.87 7.25 5.84
CA LEU A 140 3.67 8.45 5.59
C LEU A 140 2.83 9.58 4.99
N ALA A 141 1.95 9.28 4.03
CA ALA A 141 1.07 10.26 3.40
C ALA A 141 0.11 10.91 4.41
N ILE A 142 -0.39 10.15 5.41
CA ILE A 142 -1.23 10.70 6.48
C ILE A 142 -0.49 11.80 7.23
N GLY A 143 0.78 11.57 7.61
CA GLY A 143 1.58 12.60 8.29
C GLY A 143 1.66 13.88 7.46
N ILE A 144 1.99 13.77 6.19
CA ILE A 144 2.11 14.91 5.26
C ILE A 144 0.78 15.66 5.11
N VAL A 145 -0.31 14.93 4.86
CA VAL A 145 -1.65 15.54 4.67
C VAL A 145 -2.14 16.26 5.93
N VAL A 146 -1.83 15.70 7.09
CA VAL A 146 -2.21 16.32 8.37
C VAL A 146 -1.41 17.59 8.62
N ASP A 147 -0.11 17.60 8.32
CA ASP A 147 0.72 18.79 8.46
C ASP A 147 0.20 19.94 7.58
N ASP A 148 -0.18 19.67 6.35
CA ASP A 148 -0.80 20.66 5.47
C ASP A 148 -2.15 21.16 6.01
N ALA A 149 -2.97 20.25 6.54
CA ALA A 149 -4.25 20.62 7.15
C ALA A 149 -4.07 21.49 8.42
N ILE A 150 -3.02 21.22 9.21
CA ILE A 150 -2.70 22.03 10.39
C ILE A 150 -2.34 23.47 9.98
N VAL A 151 -1.49 23.64 8.98
CA VAL A 151 -1.09 24.96 8.47
C VAL A 151 -2.30 25.79 8.04
N VAL A 152 -3.24 25.17 7.31
CA VAL A 152 -4.47 25.84 6.88
C VAL A 152 -5.34 26.26 8.07
N VAL A 153 -5.56 25.32 9.02
CA VAL A 153 -6.40 25.58 10.18
C VAL A 153 -5.78 26.63 11.08
N GLU A 154 -4.47 26.61 11.29
CA GLU A 154 -3.74 27.61 12.08
C GLU A 154 -3.88 29.00 11.47
N ALA A 155 -3.70 29.17 10.16
CA ALA A 155 -3.88 30.43 9.47
C ALA A 155 -5.31 30.97 9.63
N VAL A 156 -6.33 30.11 9.52
CA VAL A 156 -7.73 30.50 9.72
C VAL A 156 -7.98 30.94 11.17
N MET A 157 -7.50 30.15 12.13
CA MET A 157 -7.66 30.47 13.56
C MET A 157 -6.98 31.77 13.93
N HIS A 158 -5.80 32.04 13.40
CA HIS A 158 -5.09 33.31 13.60
C HIS A 158 -5.96 34.51 13.22
N HIS A 159 -6.63 34.48 12.06
CA HIS A 159 -7.52 35.58 11.64
C HIS A 159 -8.79 35.68 12.49
N ILE A 160 -9.34 34.55 12.94
CA ILE A 160 -10.51 34.54 13.83
C ILE A 160 -10.16 35.17 15.17
N GLU A 161 -9.00 34.86 15.76
CA GLU A 161 -8.51 35.43 17.03
C GLU A 161 -8.28 36.93 16.93
N HIS A 162 -7.98 37.46 15.75
CA HIS A 162 -7.86 38.87 15.47
C HIS A 162 -9.20 39.55 15.14
N GLY A 163 -10.33 38.87 15.37
CA GLY A 163 -11.67 39.43 15.29
C GLY A 163 -12.36 39.32 13.95
N MET A 164 -11.82 38.55 12.97
CA MET A 164 -12.50 38.33 11.73
C MET A 164 -13.65 37.32 11.88
N ALA A 165 -14.70 37.51 11.09
CA ALA A 165 -15.76 36.51 10.97
C ALA A 165 -15.20 35.22 10.34
N PRO A 166 -15.63 34.00 10.76
CA PRO A 166 -15.05 32.74 10.30
C PRO A 166 -14.96 32.57 8.78
N LYS A 167 -15.95 33.02 8.05
CA LYS A 167 -15.95 32.96 6.59
C LYS A 167 -14.89 33.85 5.97
N GLU A 168 -14.77 35.08 6.44
CA GLU A 168 -13.78 36.04 5.94
C GLU A 168 -12.37 35.61 6.32
N ALA A 169 -12.20 35.13 7.55
CA ALA A 169 -10.94 34.56 8.04
C ALA A 169 -10.47 33.39 7.16
N THR A 170 -11.38 32.48 6.79
CA THR A 170 -11.06 31.35 5.91
C THR A 170 -10.63 31.81 4.51
N ILE A 171 -11.34 32.77 3.91
CA ILE A 171 -11.00 33.27 2.58
C ILE A 171 -9.61 33.90 2.61
N LYS A 172 -9.35 34.74 3.60
CA LYS A 172 -8.08 35.44 3.74
C LYS A 172 -6.92 34.47 4.02
N ALA A 173 -7.12 33.53 4.93
CA ALA A 173 -6.11 32.49 5.21
C ALA A 173 -5.78 31.70 3.94
N MET A 174 -6.79 31.30 3.14
CA MET A 174 -6.56 30.59 1.91
C MET A 174 -5.82 31.41 0.84
N GLU A 175 -6.02 32.71 0.79
CA GLU A 175 -5.23 33.61 -0.06
C GLU A 175 -3.74 33.59 0.31
N GLU A 176 -3.44 33.51 1.60
CA GLU A 176 -2.08 33.52 2.14
C GLU A 176 -1.38 32.15 1.99
N VAL A 177 -2.09 31.04 2.27
CA VAL A 177 -1.46 29.70 2.37
C VAL A 177 -1.63 28.83 1.12
N SER A 178 -2.52 29.17 0.17
CA SER A 178 -2.74 28.34 -1.05
C SER A 178 -1.47 28.16 -1.86
N GLY A 179 -0.68 29.21 -2.04
CA GLY A 179 0.59 29.14 -2.77
C GLY A 179 1.55 28.14 -2.17
N PRO A 180 1.93 28.27 -0.90
CA PRO A 180 2.75 27.28 -0.18
C PRO A 180 2.20 25.86 -0.24
N VAL A 181 0.92 25.62 0.02
CA VAL A 181 0.31 24.28 0.03
C VAL A 181 0.38 23.64 -1.37
N ILE A 182 0.04 24.39 -2.43
CA ILE A 182 0.19 23.89 -3.80
C ILE A 182 1.66 23.60 -4.14
N ALA A 183 2.58 24.43 -3.67
CA ALA A 183 4.01 24.21 -3.90
C ALA A 183 4.50 22.94 -3.21
N ILE A 184 4.07 22.64 -1.98
CA ILE A 184 4.39 21.40 -1.26
C ILE A 184 3.90 20.20 -2.07
N GLY A 185 2.62 20.18 -2.50
CA GLY A 185 2.07 19.11 -3.32
C GLY A 185 2.83 18.90 -4.63
N LEU A 186 3.20 19.98 -5.32
CA LEU A 186 4.01 19.89 -6.55
C LEU A 186 5.43 19.36 -6.30
N ILE A 187 6.06 19.74 -5.18
CA ILE A 187 7.39 19.23 -4.80
C ILE A 187 7.31 17.74 -4.49
N LEU A 188 6.31 17.30 -3.73
CA LEU A 188 6.09 15.89 -3.43
C LEU A 188 5.88 15.09 -4.73
N ALA A 189 5.00 15.56 -5.61
CA ALA A 189 4.79 14.93 -6.91
C ALA A 189 6.09 14.89 -7.74
N ALA A 190 6.86 15.99 -7.78
CA ALA A 190 8.12 16.07 -8.53
C ALA A 190 9.18 15.10 -8.00
N VAL A 191 9.17 14.78 -6.71
CA VAL A 191 10.10 13.84 -6.08
C VAL A 191 9.63 12.39 -6.25
N PHE A 192 8.36 12.10 -5.96
CA PHE A 192 7.87 10.72 -5.89
C PHE A 192 7.42 10.16 -7.24
N VAL A 193 6.85 10.99 -8.14
CA VAL A 193 6.41 10.50 -9.47
C VAL A 193 7.57 9.89 -10.27
N PRO A 194 8.79 10.47 -10.36
CA PRO A 194 9.91 9.84 -11.04
C PRO A 194 10.31 8.49 -10.46
N VAL A 195 10.19 8.31 -9.14
CA VAL A 195 10.46 7.01 -8.47
C VAL A 195 9.48 5.94 -8.95
N GLY A 196 8.23 6.32 -9.23
CA GLY A 196 7.21 5.43 -9.79
C GLY A 196 7.53 4.92 -11.21
N PHE A 197 8.44 5.57 -11.93
CA PHE A 197 8.89 5.16 -13.27
C PHE A 197 10.25 4.43 -13.27
N MET A 198 10.83 4.16 -12.10
CA MET A 198 12.08 3.40 -12.02
C MET A 198 11.88 1.97 -12.52
N GLY A 199 12.78 1.50 -13.39
CA GLY A 199 12.77 0.13 -13.90
C GLY A 199 13.40 -0.89 -12.95
N GLY A 200 13.22 -2.18 -13.31
CA GLY A 200 13.81 -3.28 -12.57
C GLY A 200 12.99 -3.73 -11.35
N ILE A 201 13.54 -4.67 -10.59
CA ILE A 201 12.88 -5.26 -9.40
C ILE A 201 12.66 -4.20 -8.33
N THR A 202 13.67 -3.38 -8.08
CA THR A 202 13.62 -2.28 -7.10
C THR A 202 12.52 -1.26 -7.47
N GLY A 203 12.43 -0.88 -8.75
CA GLY A 203 11.40 0.02 -9.22
C GLY A 203 9.99 -0.52 -8.99
N ARG A 204 9.74 -1.79 -9.29
CA ARG A 204 8.43 -2.42 -9.05
C ARG A 204 8.03 -2.44 -7.57
N LEU A 205 9.00 -2.62 -6.67
CA LEU A 205 8.76 -2.59 -5.23
C LEU A 205 8.38 -1.18 -4.76
N TYR A 206 9.13 -0.16 -5.18
CA TYR A 206 8.91 1.21 -4.73
C TYR A 206 7.83 1.97 -5.51
N GLN A 207 7.40 1.48 -6.67
CA GLN A 207 6.41 2.15 -7.50
C GLN A 207 5.10 2.41 -6.75
N GLN A 208 4.55 1.37 -6.10
CA GLN A 208 3.29 1.51 -5.36
C GLN A 208 3.44 2.47 -4.19
N PHE A 209 4.54 2.36 -3.44
CA PHE A 209 4.88 3.28 -2.34
C PHE A 209 4.96 4.73 -2.81
N ALA A 210 5.75 4.99 -3.84
CA ALA A 210 6.00 6.34 -4.34
C ALA A 210 4.75 7.00 -4.91
N ILE A 211 3.98 6.28 -5.72
CA ILE A 211 2.73 6.80 -6.31
C ILE A 211 1.63 6.97 -5.25
N THR A 212 1.65 6.17 -4.19
CA THR A 212 0.70 6.34 -3.07
C THR A 212 0.92 7.66 -2.33
N ILE A 213 2.17 8.12 -2.24
CA ILE A 213 2.50 9.40 -1.58
C ILE A 213 2.26 10.59 -2.51
N ALA A 214 2.52 10.44 -3.82
CA ALA A 214 2.38 11.49 -4.82
C ALA A 214 0.94 11.89 -5.09
#